data_0330592f92bf70b833f0244c78ecba1a
#
_entry.id   0330592f92bf70b833f0244c78ecba1a
#
_cell.length_a   1.000
_cell.length_b   1.000
_cell.length_c   1.000
_cell.angle_alpha   90.00
_cell.angle_beta   90.00
_cell.angle_gamma   90.00
#
_symmetry.space_group_name_H-M   'P 1'
#
loop_
_entity.id
_entity.type
_entity.pdbx_description
1 polymer ?
#
loop_
_entity_poly.entity_id
_entity_poly.type
_entity_poly.pdbx_seq_one_letter_code
_entity_poly.pdbx_strand_id
1 'polypeptide(L)' 'MVSFEQLVLNDRSPIYLQIVRFVQRGIISGAIQNQEELPSRRVLSSLLSVNPNTVQRAYKI' A
#
# COMPACT_ATOMS: atom_id res chain seq x y z
N MET A 1 9.06 -8.47 4.24
CA MET A 1 7.86 -7.97 3.55
C MET A 1 7.41 -6.68 4.20
N VAL A 2 7.00 -5.72 3.38
CA VAL A 2 6.52 -4.42 3.87
C VAL A 2 5.26 -4.60 4.72
N SER A 3 5.24 -3.94 5.89
CA SER A 3 4.06 -3.95 6.76
C SER A 3 3.17 -2.75 6.45
N PHE A 4 1.86 -3.00 6.37
CA PHE A 4 0.87 -1.96 6.15
C PHE A 4 0.02 -1.70 7.41
N GLU A 5 0.49 -2.17 8.56
CA GLU A 5 -0.28 -2.06 9.80
C GLU A 5 -0.53 -0.61 10.22
N GLN A 6 0.37 0.29 9.88
CA GLN A 6 0.24 1.71 10.25
C GLN A 6 -0.54 2.52 9.24
N LEU A 7 -0.94 1.93 8.13
CA LEU A 7 -1.75 2.64 7.14
C LEU A 7 -3.19 2.73 7.63
N VAL A 8 -3.65 3.94 7.87
CA VAL A 8 -5.04 4.22 8.23
C VAL A 8 -5.72 4.86 7.03
N LEU A 9 -6.69 4.16 6.46
CA LEU A 9 -7.42 4.65 5.29
C LEU A 9 -8.50 5.63 5.72
N ASN A 10 -8.76 6.62 4.86
CA ASN A 10 -9.85 7.59 5.06
C ASN A 10 -10.56 7.77 3.72
N ASP A 11 -11.61 8.60 3.71
CA ASP A 11 -12.42 8.84 2.52
C ASP A 11 -12.08 10.15 1.80
N ARG A 12 -10.96 10.80 2.15
CA ARG A 12 -10.58 12.10 1.59
C ARG A 12 -9.92 11.99 0.24
N SER A 13 -9.33 10.84 -0.07
CA SER A 13 -8.63 10.60 -1.32
C SER A 13 -8.96 9.20 -1.82
N PRO A 14 -8.79 8.94 -3.12
CA PRO A 14 -8.92 7.57 -3.62
C PRO A 14 -8.02 6.62 -2.85
N ILE A 15 -8.54 5.43 -2.55
CA ILE A 15 -7.81 4.45 -1.75
C ILE A 15 -6.47 4.09 -2.39
N TYR A 16 -6.44 3.92 -3.72
CA TYR A 16 -5.19 3.53 -4.38
C TYR A 16 -4.09 4.59 -4.20
N LEU A 17 -4.45 5.86 -4.16
CA LEU A 17 -3.47 6.92 -3.90
C LEU A 17 -2.94 6.87 -2.48
N GLN A 18 -3.78 6.50 -1.53
CA GLN A 18 -3.34 6.38 -0.14
C GLN A 18 -2.32 5.26 0.00
N ILE A 19 -2.52 4.15 -0.71
CA ILE A 19 -1.57 3.05 -0.73
C ILE A 19 -0.26 3.49 -1.36
N VAL A 20 -0.32 4.16 -2.50
CA VAL A 20 0.89 4.65 -3.19
C VAL A 20 1.68 5.60 -2.30
N ARG A 21 1.00 6.56 -1.68
CA ARG A 21 1.64 7.54 -0.81
C ARG A 21 2.28 6.89 0.40
N PHE A 22 1.63 5.88 0.96
CA PHE A 22 2.19 5.15 2.09
C PHE A 22 3.52 4.50 1.71
N VAL A 23 3.56 3.82 0.56
CA VAL A 23 4.78 3.17 0.09
C VAL A 23 5.87 4.21 -0.20
N GLN A 24 5.50 5.31 -0.86
CA GLN A 24 6.47 6.37 -1.19
C GLN A 24 7.09 6.98 0.07
N ARG A 25 6.27 7.27 1.07
CA ARG A 25 6.77 7.80 2.34
C ARG A 25 7.69 6.80 3.03
N GLY A 26 7.34 5.52 2.97
CA GLY A 26 8.16 4.47 3.55
C GLY A 26 9.53 4.39 2.89
N ILE A 27 9.58 4.54 1.58
CA ILE A 27 10.85 4.53 0.84
C ILE A 27 11.68 5.76 1.19
N ILE A 28 11.06 6.93 1.20
CA ILE A 28 11.76 8.18 1.49
C ILE A 28 12.31 8.19 2.92
N SER A 29 11.53 7.70 3.87
CA SER A 29 11.94 7.68 5.28
C SER A 29 12.93 6.58 5.62
N GLY A 30 13.12 5.62 4.71
CA GLY A 30 13.96 4.45 4.96
C GLY A 30 13.26 3.31 5.68
N ALA A 31 11.98 3.46 6.01
CA ALA A 31 11.21 2.39 6.63
C ALA A 31 11.01 1.20 5.69
N ILE A 32 10.93 1.47 4.40
CA ILE A 32 10.85 0.46 3.35
C ILE A 32 12.19 0.46 2.63
N GLN A 33 12.87 -0.67 2.67
CA GLN A 33 14.19 -0.79 2.06
C GLN A 33 14.07 -1.14 0.59
N ASN A 34 15.11 -0.78 -0.16
CA ASN A 34 15.22 -1.14 -1.56
C ASN A 34 15.17 -2.66 -1.69
N GLN A 35 14.39 -3.18 -2.61
CA GLN A 35 14.20 -4.62 -2.85
C GLN A 35 13.36 -5.34 -1.80
N GLU A 36 12.80 -4.64 -0.83
CA GLU A 36 11.87 -5.26 0.10
C GLU A 36 10.58 -5.61 -0.63
N GLU A 37 10.04 -6.81 -0.37
CA GLU A 37 8.85 -7.28 -1.08
C GLU A 37 7.58 -6.62 -0.53
N LEU A 38 6.68 -6.27 -1.45
CA LEU A 38 5.32 -5.88 -1.11
C LEU A 38 4.46 -7.14 -1.00
N PRO A 39 3.43 -7.13 -0.14
CA PRO A 39 2.47 -8.24 -0.12
C PRO A 39 1.75 -8.33 -1.46
N SER A 40 1.27 -9.54 -1.79
CA SER A 40 0.49 -9.71 -3.01
C SER A 40 -0.78 -8.85 -2.94
N ARG A 41 -1.35 -8.53 -4.12
CA ARG A 41 -2.59 -7.75 -4.13
C ARG A 41 -3.71 -8.45 -3.35
N ARG A 42 -3.77 -9.78 -3.39
CA ARG A 42 -4.79 -10.53 -2.65
C ARG A 42 -4.60 -10.37 -1.14
N VAL A 43 -3.35 -10.51 -0.69
CA VAL A 43 -3.03 -10.37 0.72
C VAL A 43 -3.32 -8.96 1.19
N LEU A 44 -2.85 -7.96 0.45
CA LEU A 44 -3.05 -6.58 0.86
C LEU A 44 -4.53 -6.18 0.83
N SER A 45 -5.27 -6.61 -0.18
CA SER A 45 -6.70 -6.30 -0.24
C SER A 45 -7.44 -6.89 0.95
N SER A 46 -7.05 -8.08 1.38
CA SER A 46 -7.64 -8.71 2.56
C SER A 46 -7.28 -7.95 3.83
N LEU A 47 -6.01 -7.55 3.98
CA LEU A 47 -5.55 -6.81 5.15
C LEU A 47 -6.25 -5.47 5.29
N LEU A 48 -6.46 -4.77 4.18
CA LEU A 48 -7.05 -3.43 4.19
C LEU A 48 -8.57 -3.46 4.01
N SER A 49 -9.15 -4.62 3.72
CA SER A 49 -10.59 -4.78 3.43
C SER A 49 -11.00 -3.92 2.24
N VAL A 50 -10.20 -3.94 1.18
CA VAL A 50 -10.46 -3.17 -0.04
C VAL A 50 -10.51 -4.11 -1.24
N ASN A 51 -11.06 -3.60 -2.34
CA ASN A 51 -11.15 -4.37 -3.58
C ASN A 51 -9.75 -4.69 -4.12
N PRO A 52 -9.47 -5.94 -4.53
CA PRO A 52 -8.18 -6.28 -5.12
C PRO A 52 -7.81 -5.42 -6.33
N ASN A 53 -8.78 -4.95 -7.10
CA ASN A 53 -8.51 -4.08 -8.24
C ASN A 53 -7.94 -2.73 -7.80
N THR A 54 -8.34 -2.25 -6.64
CA THR A 54 -7.78 -1.03 -6.06
C THR A 54 -6.30 -1.21 -5.74
N VAL A 55 -5.94 -2.34 -5.14
CA VAL A 55 -4.53 -2.65 -4.85
C VAL A 55 -3.75 -2.80 -6.15
N GLN A 56 -4.31 -3.49 -7.13
CA GLN A 56 -3.66 -3.66 -8.43
C GLN A 56 -3.37 -2.31 -9.08
N ARG A 57 -4.32 -1.38 -9.01
CA ARG A 57 -4.13 -0.04 -9.54
C ARG A 57 -2.97 0.69 -8.85
N ALA A 58 -2.89 0.56 -7.53
CA ALA A 58 -1.79 1.15 -6.77
C ALA A 58 -0.45 0.56 -7.20
N TYR A 59 -0.40 -0.74 -7.40
CA TYR A 59 0.85 -1.43 -7.72
C TYR A 59 1.34 -1.15 -9.14
N LYS A 60 0.50 -0.61 -10.01
CA LYS A 60 0.89 -0.25 -11.37
C LYS A 60 1.52 1.15 -11.48
N ILE A 61 1.41 1.94 -10.47
CA ILE A 61 2.01 3.28 -10.43
C ILE A 61 3.46 3.21 -9.90
#